data_fb34f1d7bac79bfad4454ad916ae81ac
#
_entry.id   fb34f1d7bac79bfad4454ad916ae81ac
#
_cell.length_a   1.000
_cell.length_b   1.000
_cell.length_c   1.000
_cell.angle_alpha   90.00
_cell.angle_beta   90.00
_cell.angle_gamma   90.00
#
_symmetry.space_group_name_H-M   'P 1'
#
loop_
_entity.id
_entity.type
_entity.pdbx_description
1 polymer ?
#
loop_
_entity_poly.entity_id
_entity_poly.type
_entity_poly.pdbx_seq_one_letter_code
_entity_poly.pdbx_strand_id
1 'polypeptide(L)' 'IKEPPLYQVVLINDDYSPMEFVVYVLQTVFNHTHEKSTEIMMAVHSKGKEVLGKFSKEMAEIM' A
#
# COMPACT_ATOMS: atom_id res chain seq x y z
N ILE A 1 -23.52 -0.53 -18.27
CA ILE A 1 -23.09 -0.28 -16.89
C ILE A 1 -21.64 0.15 -16.89
N LYS A 2 -21.37 1.30 -16.34
CA LYS A 2 -20.01 1.80 -16.24
C LYS A 2 -19.39 1.33 -14.92
N GLU A 3 -18.20 0.79 -15.02
CA GLU A 3 -17.44 0.47 -13.83
C GLU A 3 -16.93 1.75 -13.19
N PRO A 4 -16.89 1.83 -11.86
CA PRO A 4 -16.31 3.00 -11.20
C PRO A 4 -14.82 3.09 -11.54
N PRO A 5 -14.28 4.31 -11.63
CA PRO A 5 -12.86 4.46 -11.93
C PRO A 5 -12.00 3.88 -10.81
N LEU A 6 -10.86 3.36 -11.21
CA LEU A 6 -9.86 2.86 -10.27
C LEU A 6 -8.79 3.92 -10.07
N TYR A 7 -8.29 3.99 -8.85
CA TYR A 7 -7.24 4.94 -8.48
C TYR A 7 -5.96 4.19 -8.20
N GLN A 8 -4.87 4.70 -8.71
CA GLN A 8 -3.56 4.16 -8.42
C GLN A 8 -3.15 4.55 -7.01
N VAL A 9 -2.79 3.57 -6.20
CA VAL A 9 -2.33 3.80 -4.84
C VAL A 9 -0.82 3.63 -4.81
N VAL A 10 -0.13 4.65 -4.33
CA VAL A 10 1.33 4.64 -4.20
C VAL A 10 1.68 4.80 -2.72
N LEU A 11 2.45 3.88 -2.21
CA LEU A 11 2.94 3.95 -0.84
C LEU A 11 4.26 4.72 -0.84
N ILE A 12 4.30 5.80 -0.07
CA ILE A 12 5.46 6.68 -0.01
C ILE A 12 6.13 6.54 1.35
N ASN A 13 7.44 6.39 1.34
CA ASN A 13 8.21 6.29 2.58
C ASN A 13 8.18 7.62 3.33
N ASP A 14 8.03 7.55 4.66
CA ASP A 14 8.19 8.71 5.52
C ASP A 14 8.98 8.31 6.76
N ASP A 15 9.48 9.30 7.49
CA ASP A 15 10.34 9.06 8.65
C ASP A 15 9.55 8.82 9.95
N TYR A 16 8.24 8.91 9.88
CA TYR A 16 7.39 8.86 11.07
C TYR A 16 6.60 7.56 11.23
N SER A 17 6.33 6.87 10.12
CA SER A 17 5.55 5.64 10.16
C SER A 17 6.44 4.44 10.48
N PRO A 18 6.14 3.67 11.53
CA PRO A 18 6.91 2.46 11.82
C PRO A 18 6.74 1.41 10.71
N MET A 19 7.80 0.67 10.44
CA MET A 19 7.77 -0.42 9.46
C MET A 19 6.70 -1.45 9.80
N GLU A 20 6.55 -1.75 11.08
CA GLU A 20 5.53 -2.69 11.55
C GLU A 20 4.13 -2.26 11.20
N PHE A 21 3.86 -0.96 11.29
CA PHE A 21 2.57 -0.41 10.94
C PHE A 21 2.30 -0.57 9.45
N VAL A 22 3.30 -0.29 8.61
CA VAL A 22 3.18 -0.42 7.16
C VAL A 22 2.87 -1.87 6.78
N VAL A 23 3.60 -2.81 7.36
CA VAL A 23 3.37 -4.25 7.12
C VAL A 23 1.96 -4.62 7.57
N TYR A 24 1.54 -4.14 8.73
CA TYR A 24 0.20 -4.41 9.25
C TYR A 24 -0.90 -3.91 8.29
N VAL A 25 -0.75 -2.69 7.80
CA VAL A 25 -1.72 -2.11 6.86
C VAL A 25 -1.77 -2.92 5.57
N LEU A 26 -0.62 -3.29 5.03
CA LEU A 26 -0.56 -4.09 3.80
C LEU A 26 -1.22 -5.45 3.97
N GLN A 27 -1.11 -6.05 5.14
CA GLN A 27 -1.74 -7.33 5.42
C GLN A 27 -3.25 -7.21 5.63
N THR A 28 -3.69 -6.18 6.35
CA THR A 28 -5.09 -6.06 6.76
C THR A 28 -5.95 -5.32 5.75
N VAL A 29 -5.46 -4.22 5.21
CA VAL A 29 -6.24 -3.40 4.26
C VAL A 29 -6.12 -3.95 2.84
N PHE A 30 -4.92 -4.29 2.42
CA PHE A 30 -4.66 -4.77 1.06
C PHE A 30 -4.60 -6.28 0.94
N ASN A 31 -4.79 -6.98 2.06
CA ASN A 31 -4.89 -8.44 2.10
C ASN A 31 -3.68 -9.18 1.52
N HIS A 32 -2.51 -8.59 1.64
CA HIS A 32 -1.27 -9.25 1.24
C HIS A 32 -0.79 -10.22 2.32
N THR A 33 0.02 -11.19 1.93
CA THR A 33 0.69 -12.07 2.88
C THR A 33 1.75 -11.29 3.65
N HIS A 34 2.22 -11.85 4.75
CA HIS A 34 3.30 -11.23 5.52
C HIS A 34 4.56 -11.07 4.67
N GLU A 35 4.90 -12.09 3.88
CA GLU A 35 6.06 -12.05 2.99
C GLU A 35 5.94 -10.93 1.95
N LYS A 36 4.78 -10.84 1.30
CA LYS A 36 4.55 -9.82 0.28
C LYS A 36 4.54 -8.42 0.90
N SER A 37 3.92 -8.28 2.07
CA SER A 37 3.88 -7.01 2.79
C SER A 37 5.29 -6.54 3.16
N THR A 38 6.12 -7.45 3.64
CA THR A 38 7.51 -7.14 3.98
C THR A 38 8.31 -6.75 2.75
N GLU A 39 8.11 -7.45 1.64
CA GLU A 39 8.76 -7.15 0.37
C GLU A 39 8.41 -5.75 -0.11
N ILE A 40 7.14 -5.38 -0.06
CA ILE A 40 6.68 -4.04 -0.44
C ILE A 40 7.28 -2.99 0.48
N MET A 41 7.26 -3.24 1.78
CA MET A 41 7.82 -2.32 2.77
C MET A 41 9.31 -2.07 2.52
N MET A 42 10.06 -3.12 2.23
CA MET A 42 11.48 -2.99 1.92
C MET A 42 11.71 -2.21 0.63
N ALA A 43 10.86 -2.41 -0.38
CA ALA A 43 10.95 -1.67 -1.63
C ALA A 43 10.69 -0.18 -1.40
N VAL A 44 9.69 0.14 -0.57
CA VAL A 44 9.39 1.54 -0.22
C VAL A 44 10.56 2.16 0.52
N HIS A 45 11.14 1.43 1.45
CA HIS A 45 12.28 1.91 2.22
C HIS A 45 13.49 2.20 1.33
N SER A 46 13.75 1.35 0.35
CA SER A 46 14.90 1.48 -0.54
C SER A 46 14.68 2.51 -1.64
N LYS A 47 13.51 2.54 -2.23
CA LYS A 47 13.22 3.39 -3.40
C LYS A 47 12.49 4.68 -3.05
N GLY A 48 11.94 4.77 -1.85
CA GLY A 48 11.16 5.92 -1.41
C GLY A 48 9.67 5.82 -1.73
N LYS A 49 9.28 4.94 -2.63
CA LYS A 49 7.88 4.72 -2.97
C LYS A 49 7.71 3.38 -3.69
N GLU A 50 6.47 2.87 -3.66
CA GLU A 50 6.10 1.67 -4.39
C GLU A 50 4.64 1.75 -4.78
N VAL A 51 4.33 1.34 -6.00
CA VAL A 51 2.95 1.30 -6.49
C VAL A 51 2.28 0.03 -5.96
N LEU A 52 1.15 0.18 -5.29
CA LEU A 52 0.40 -0.95 -4.74
C LEU A 52 -0.58 -1.53 -5.75
N GLY A 53 -0.95 -0.76 -6.76
CA GLY A 53 -1.92 -1.17 -7.77
C GLY A 53 -3.05 -0.15 -7.89
N LYS A 54 -4.12 -0.57 -8.55
CA LYS A 54 -5.29 0.28 -8.73
C LYS A 54 -6.43 -0.25 -7.88
N PHE A 55 -7.06 0.64 -7.15
CA PHE A 55 -8.10 0.29 -6.20
C PHE A 55 -9.28 1.24 -6.34
N SER A 56 -10.42 0.85 -5.76
CA SER A 56 -11.58 1.72 -5.71
C SER A 56 -11.25 2.98 -4.90
N LYS A 57 -12.08 4.00 -5.07
CA LYS A 57 -11.91 5.25 -4.32
C LYS A 57 -11.89 4.99 -2.81
N GLU A 58 -12.75 4.11 -2.34
CA GLU A 58 -12.84 3.78 -0.92
C GLU A 58 -11.55 3.18 -0.39
N MET A 59 -10.95 2.27 -1.13
CA MET A 59 -9.67 1.69 -0.74
C MET A 59 -8.55 2.71 -0.79
N ALA A 60 -8.54 3.56 -1.81
CA ALA A 60 -7.52 4.59 -1.94
C ALA A 60 -7.57 5.61 -0.81
N GLU A 61 -8.75 5.92 -0.29
CA GLU A 61 -8.93 6.88 0.78
C GLU A 61 -8.50 6.36 2.16
N ILE A 62 -8.41 5.06 2.34
CA ILE A 62 -7.93 4.46 3.59
C ILE A 62 -6.45 4.79 3.83
N MET A 63 -5.69 4.89 2.78
CA MET A 63 -4.29 5.28 2.84
C MET A 63 -4.16 6.80 2.72
#